data_31792dd972c722297a688a1b28627544
#
_entry.id   31792dd972c722297a688a1b28627544
#
_cell.length_a   1.000
_cell.length_b   1.000
_cell.length_c   1.000
_cell.angle_alpha   90.00
_cell.angle_beta   90.00
_cell.angle_gamma   90.00
#
_symmetry.space_group_name_H-M   'P 1'
#
loop_
_entity.id
_entity.type
_entity.pdbx_description
1 polymer ?
#
loop_
_entity_poly.entity_id
_entity_poly.type
_entity_poly.pdbx_seq_one_letter_code
_entity_poly.pdbx_strand_id
1 'polypeptide(L)'
;KDGTDTQYGAGTFSAGEQWSTNTFTFTPSADIDRLRFCFGLFGGDLYFDDLTLTASGSDRNLIMNSTFEESKDLSRWSKASWIDFAYGIEEVQESGSVLTNVYILEDDFSSGTAMMGWGNNSTRLVIDGVHQMTNPSEVNSWEAQAGYDFSAPLTEGTTYFLKMKIKGSVAGSIGAVFQKPDGFAGRGDFPSIPITTEWEEVTVFTNCTGDAATRILFNYGKYAG
;
A
#
# COMPACT_ATOMS: atom_id res chain seq x y z
N LYS A 1 -19.18 -18.85 5.60
CA LYS A 1 -18.46 -20.14 5.73
C LYS A 1 -18.59 -20.64 7.17
N ASP A 2 -18.51 -21.93 7.36
CA ASP A 2 -18.69 -22.65 8.63
C ASP A 2 -17.36 -23.04 9.31
N GLY A 3 -16.28 -22.34 9.07
CA GLY A 3 -14.93 -22.73 9.52
C GLY A 3 -14.22 -23.71 8.58
N THR A 4 -14.96 -24.36 7.68
CA THR A 4 -14.41 -25.07 6.50
C THR A 4 -14.32 -24.11 5.31
N ASP A 5 -13.86 -24.55 4.17
CA ASP A 5 -13.89 -23.71 2.98
C ASP A 5 -15.18 -23.79 2.16
N THR A 6 -16.23 -24.43 2.71
CA THR A 6 -17.55 -24.50 2.07
C THR A 6 -18.24 -23.13 2.08
N GLN A 7 -18.81 -22.72 0.94
CA GLN A 7 -19.56 -21.49 0.80
C GLN A 7 -21.05 -21.76 0.87
N TYR A 8 -21.77 -20.99 1.68
CA TYR A 8 -23.22 -21.15 1.93
C TYR A 8 -24.06 -19.97 1.41
N GLY A 9 -23.48 -19.07 0.70
CA GLY A 9 -24.12 -17.95 0.04
C GLY A 9 -23.09 -17.11 -0.68
N ALA A 10 -23.49 -16.50 -1.79
CA ALA A 10 -22.63 -15.61 -2.56
C ALA A 10 -23.45 -14.52 -3.24
N GLY A 11 -22.82 -13.37 -3.44
CA GLY A 11 -23.33 -12.27 -4.22
C GLY A 11 -22.17 -11.56 -4.91
N THR A 12 -22.48 -10.74 -5.89
CA THR A 12 -21.49 -9.95 -6.63
C THR A 12 -21.76 -8.48 -6.38
N PHE A 13 -20.72 -7.75 -6.05
CA PHE A 13 -20.74 -6.30 -5.92
C PHE A 13 -20.15 -5.66 -7.17
N SER A 14 -20.67 -4.49 -7.52
CA SER A 14 -20.09 -3.63 -8.53
C SER A 14 -19.37 -2.47 -7.85
N ALA A 15 -18.16 -2.19 -8.27
CA ALA A 15 -17.40 -1.03 -7.86
C ALA A 15 -17.19 -0.08 -9.03
N GLY A 16 -17.23 1.22 -8.78
CA GLY A 16 -16.98 2.28 -9.74
C GLY A 16 -16.11 3.37 -9.10
N GLU A 17 -15.85 4.44 -9.83
CA GLU A 17 -15.05 5.57 -9.36
C GLU A 17 -15.76 6.43 -8.29
N GLN A 18 -17.05 6.24 -8.12
CA GLN A 18 -17.86 6.97 -7.15
C GLN A 18 -18.42 6.01 -6.11
N TRP A 19 -18.60 6.50 -4.90
CA TRP A 19 -19.28 5.76 -3.84
C TRP A 19 -20.66 5.27 -4.32
N SER A 20 -20.96 4.03 -4.08
CA SER A 20 -22.26 3.44 -4.36
C SER A 20 -22.61 2.41 -3.30
N THR A 21 -23.88 2.37 -2.94
CA THR A 21 -24.39 1.35 -2.00
C THR A 21 -24.74 0.09 -2.79
N ASN A 22 -24.13 -1.01 -2.38
CA ASN A 22 -24.44 -2.33 -2.91
C ASN A 22 -25.16 -3.15 -1.86
N THR A 23 -26.30 -3.73 -2.19
CA THR A 23 -27.10 -4.55 -1.28
C THR A 23 -27.45 -5.86 -1.95
N PHE A 24 -27.36 -6.95 -1.21
CA PHE A 24 -27.92 -8.23 -1.64
C PHE A 24 -28.40 -9.06 -0.45
N THR A 25 -29.34 -9.94 -0.74
CA THR A 25 -29.94 -10.84 0.24
C THR A 25 -29.55 -12.26 -0.10
N PHE A 26 -29.20 -13.06 0.91
CA PHE A 26 -28.95 -14.47 0.76
C PHE A 26 -29.54 -15.26 1.94
N THR A 27 -29.82 -16.52 1.73
CA THR A 27 -30.25 -17.43 2.78
C THR A 27 -29.17 -18.51 2.92
N PRO A 28 -28.43 -18.54 4.04
CA PRO A 28 -27.44 -19.59 4.24
C PRO A 28 -28.15 -20.94 4.46
N SER A 29 -27.57 -22.01 3.92
CA SER A 29 -28.09 -23.36 4.09
C SER A 29 -27.58 -24.07 5.36
N ALA A 30 -26.69 -23.43 6.09
CA ALA A 30 -26.15 -23.89 7.38
C ALA A 30 -25.66 -22.70 8.19
N ASP A 31 -25.31 -22.94 9.44
CA ASP A 31 -24.66 -21.91 10.28
C ASP A 31 -23.36 -21.46 9.64
N ILE A 32 -23.11 -20.16 9.67
CA ILE A 32 -21.92 -19.53 9.08
C ILE A 32 -21.21 -18.67 10.13
N ASP A 33 -19.90 -18.71 10.12
CA ASP A 33 -19.02 -17.99 11.05
C ASP A 33 -18.16 -16.92 10.37
N ARG A 34 -18.25 -16.80 9.04
CA ARG A 34 -17.34 -15.94 8.27
C ARG A 34 -18.01 -15.31 7.06
N LEU A 35 -17.82 -14.00 6.93
CA LEU A 35 -18.03 -13.26 5.69
C LEU A 35 -16.67 -13.12 4.97
N ARG A 36 -16.64 -13.35 3.66
CA ARG A 36 -15.44 -13.21 2.85
C ARG A 36 -15.72 -12.34 1.63
N PHE A 37 -14.92 -11.31 1.46
CA PHE A 37 -14.86 -10.53 0.23
C PHE A 37 -13.81 -11.15 -0.70
N CYS A 38 -14.17 -11.35 -1.97
CA CYS A 38 -13.30 -11.93 -2.98
C CYS A 38 -13.20 -10.93 -4.15
N PHE A 39 -12.05 -10.31 -4.30
CA PHE A 39 -11.80 -9.28 -5.32
C PHE A 39 -10.57 -9.57 -6.19
N GLY A 40 -10.14 -10.84 -6.26
CA GLY A 40 -8.96 -11.24 -7.04
C GLY A 40 -9.05 -11.03 -8.56
N LEU A 41 -10.24 -10.69 -9.09
CA LEU A 41 -10.42 -10.27 -10.51
C LEU A 41 -10.47 -8.75 -10.67
N PHE A 42 -10.35 -8.00 -9.58
CA PHE A 42 -10.32 -6.55 -9.59
C PHE A 42 -8.86 -6.09 -9.50
N GLY A 43 -8.47 -5.19 -10.39
CA GLY A 43 -7.15 -4.57 -10.38
C GLY A 43 -7.29 -3.11 -9.95
N GLY A 44 -6.68 -2.74 -8.81
CA GLY A 44 -6.73 -1.41 -8.22
C GLY A 44 -7.08 -1.43 -6.74
N ASP A 45 -7.35 -0.27 -6.18
CA ASP A 45 -7.74 -0.11 -4.79
C ASP A 45 -9.26 -0.17 -4.65
N LEU A 46 -9.73 -0.90 -3.66
CA LEU A 46 -11.14 -1.03 -3.30
C LEU A 46 -11.35 -0.45 -1.91
N TYR A 47 -12.30 0.45 -1.81
CA TYR A 47 -12.69 1.10 -0.56
C TYR A 47 -14.06 0.59 -0.13
N PHE A 48 -14.20 0.31 1.15
CA PHE A 48 -15.43 -0.11 1.79
C PHE A 48 -15.70 0.78 2.99
N ASP A 49 -16.96 1.15 3.16
CA ASP A 49 -17.42 1.86 4.33
C ASP A 49 -18.87 1.45 4.64
N ASP A 50 -19.35 1.77 5.82
CA ASP A 50 -20.73 1.51 6.28
C ASP A 50 -21.21 0.07 6.02
N LEU A 51 -20.35 -0.91 6.31
CA LEU A 51 -20.70 -2.32 6.10
C LEU A 51 -21.80 -2.78 7.04
N THR A 52 -22.87 -3.31 6.49
CA THR A 52 -24.00 -3.80 7.26
C THR A 52 -24.32 -5.24 6.90
N LEU A 53 -24.42 -6.10 7.90
CA LEU A 53 -24.92 -7.45 7.79
C LEU A 53 -25.97 -7.66 8.87
N THR A 54 -27.22 -7.82 8.49
CA THR A 54 -28.33 -8.02 9.43
C THR A 54 -29.08 -9.32 9.13
N ALA A 55 -29.61 -9.95 10.17
CA ALA A 55 -30.57 -11.03 9.97
C ALA A 55 -31.95 -10.46 9.66
N SER A 56 -32.75 -11.20 8.91
CA SER A 56 -34.14 -10.80 8.60
C SER A 56 -34.93 -10.55 9.90
N GLY A 57 -35.54 -9.38 10.00
CA GLY A 57 -36.30 -8.93 11.18
C GLY A 57 -35.44 -8.45 12.36
N SER A 58 -34.17 -8.19 12.15
CA SER A 58 -33.28 -7.63 13.15
C SER A 58 -32.55 -6.39 12.62
N ASP A 59 -32.50 -5.35 13.42
CA ASP A 59 -31.72 -4.13 13.13
C ASP A 59 -30.26 -4.23 13.60
N ARG A 60 -29.92 -5.34 14.25
CA ARG A 60 -28.57 -5.55 14.77
C ARG A 60 -27.58 -5.83 13.63
N ASN A 61 -26.59 -4.95 13.45
CA ASN A 61 -25.47 -5.23 12.59
C ASN A 61 -24.56 -6.30 13.22
N LEU A 62 -24.24 -7.32 12.45
CA LEU A 62 -23.37 -8.43 12.87
C LEU A 62 -21.89 -8.15 12.61
N ILE A 63 -21.58 -7.11 11.83
CA ILE A 63 -20.20 -6.66 11.58
C ILE A 63 -19.82 -5.63 12.66
N MET A 64 -18.75 -5.93 13.36
CA MET A 64 -18.19 -5.02 14.37
C MET A 64 -17.29 -4.00 13.70
N ASN A 65 -17.27 -2.75 14.19
CA ASN A 65 -16.55 -1.62 13.62
C ASN A 65 -16.84 -1.46 12.12
N SER A 66 -18.10 -1.49 11.77
CA SER A 66 -18.58 -1.55 10.39
C SER A 66 -18.48 -0.24 9.62
N THR A 67 -18.37 0.87 10.35
CA THR A 67 -18.13 2.23 9.85
C THR A 67 -16.66 2.61 9.86
N PHE A 68 -15.80 1.72 10.43
CA PHE A 68 -14.37 1.96 10.63
C PHE A 68 -13.99 3.19 11.47
N GLU A 69 -15.00 3.89 12.04
CA GLU A 69 -14.81 5.10 12.86
C GLU A 69 -14.44 4.78 14.33
N GLU A 70 -14.85 3.62 14.83
CA GLU A 70 -14.70 3.30 16.24
C GLU A 70 -13.26 2.97 16.62
N SER A 71 -12.52 2.37 15.72
CA SER A 71 -11.12 2.01 15.94
C SER A 71 -10.41 1.63 14.64
N LYS A 72 -9.11 1.81 14.59
CA LYS A 72 -8.24 1.29 13.52
C LYS A 72 -7.85 -0.18 13.76
N ASP A 73 -8.49 -0.86 14.70
CA ASP A 73 -8.24 -2.27 15.03
C ASP A 73 -8.83 -3.19 13.95
N LEU A 74 -7.98 -3.78 13.16
CA LEU A 74 -8.32 -4.78 12.16
C LEU A 74 -8.14 -6.22 12.65
N SER A 75 -8.03 -6.46 13.96
CA SER A 75 -7.81 -7.81 14.52
C SER A 75 -8.89 -8.83 14.13
N ARG A 76 -10.08 -8.36 13.79
CA ARG A 76 -11.19 -9.19 13.28
C ARG A 76 -11.18 -9.41 11.77
N TRP A 77 -10.32 -8.67 11.07
CA TRP A 77 -10.13 -8.81 9.63
C TRP A 77 -8.91 -9.68 9.36
N SER A 78 -8.98 -10.52 8.36
CA SER A 78 -7.85 -11.35 7.97
C SER A 78 -7.83 -11.54 6.47
N LYS A 79 -6.64 -11.53 5.89
CA LYS A 79 -6.45 -11.93 4.49
C LYS A 79 -6.18 -13.43 4.39
N ALA A 80 -6.57 -14.03 3.29
CA ALA A 80 -6.18 -15.39 2.99
C ALA A 80 -4.67 -15.46 2.72
N SER A 81 -4.00 -16.46 3.30
CA SER A 81 -2.53 -16.57 3.27
C SER A 81 -1.93 -16.76 1.86
N TRP A 82 -2.75 -17.15 0.88
CA TRP A 82 -2.34 -17.37 -0.52
C TRP A 82 -2.58 -16.17 -1.42
N ILE A 83 -3.06 -15.03 -0.88
CA ILE A 83 -3.32 -13.80 -1.65
C ILE A 83 -2.41 -12.71 -1.15
N ASP A 84 -1.72 -12.05 -2.06
CA ASP A 84 -0.87 -10.92 -1.73
C ASP A 84 -1.63 -9.61 -2.06
N PHE A 85 -2.17 -8.99 -1.04
CA PHE A 85 -2.72 -7.63 -1.07
C PHE A 85 -2.56 -6.98 0.30
N ALA A 86 -2.46 -5.67 0.33
CA ALA A 86 -2.49 -4.88 1.55
C ALA A 86 -3.94 -4.48 1.89
N TYR A 87 -4.24 -4.29 3.15
CA TYR A 87 -5.49 -3.70 3.62
C TYR A 87 -5.21 -2.86 4.87
N GLY A 88 -5.99 -1.81 5.03
CA GLY A 88 -5.87 -0.87 6.14
C GLY A 88 -7.13 -0.03 6.28
N ILE A 89 -7.18 0.82 7.28
CA ILE A 89 -8.21 1.84 7.46
C ILE A 89 -7.59 3.19 7.13
N GLU A 90 -8.23 3.92 6.23
CA GLU A 90 -7.90 5.30 5.88
C GLU A 90 -8.99 6.23 6.42
N GLU A 91 -8.61 7.39 6.93
CA GLU A 91 -9.58 8.43 7.31
C GLU A 91 -10.05 9.17 6.06
N VAL A 92 -11.33 9.06 5.76
CA VAL A 92 -12.00 9.85 4.73
C VAL A 92 -12.62 11.06 5.39
N GLN A 93 -12.16 12.27 5.06
CA GLN A 93 -12.81 13.50 5.53
C GLN A 93 -14.15 13.68 4.80
N GLU A 94 -15.27 13.61 5.54
CA GLU A 94 -16.58 13.93 5.00
C GLU A 94 -16.70 15.44 4.71
N SER A 95 -16.25 15.85 3.56
CA SER A 95 -16.75 17.05 2.90
C SER A 95 -16.67 16.88 1.40
N GLY A 96 -17.71 16.31 0.82
CA GLY A 96 -17.96 16.31 -0.62
C GLY A 96 -16.75 15.90 -1.45
N SER A 97 -16.59 14.60 -1.65
CA SER A 97 -15.73 13.99 -2.67
C SER A 97 -14.27 14.51 -2.75
N VAL A 98 -13.40 13.87 -2.05
CA VAL A 98 -12.05 13.44 -2.48
C VAL A 98 -11.42 12.74 -1.29
N LEU A 99 -11.06 11.47 -1.43
CA LEU A 99 -10.10 10.83 -0.55
C LEU A 99 -8.85 11.71 -0.52
N THR A 100 -8.65 12.46 0.54
CA THR A 100 -7.43 13.25 0.68
C THR A 100 -6.40 12.33 1.30
N ASN A 101 -5.59 11.68 0.46
CA ASN A 101 -4.40 11.01 0.94
C ASN A 101 -3.56 12.02 1.73
N VAL A 102 -3.27 11.74 2.99
CA VAL A 102 -2.32 12.56 3.74
C VAL A 102 -0.93 12.14 3.30
N TYR A 103 -0.36 12.86 2.35
CA TYR A 103 1.01 12.64 1.92
C TYR A 103 1.98 13.11 3.00
N ILE A 104 2.83 12.21 3.50
CA ILE A 104 3.94 12.56 4.40
C ILE A 104 5.10 13.14 3.60
N LEU A 105 5.19 12.75 2.34
CA LEU A 105 6.19 13.18 1.39
C LEU A 105 5.53 13.25 0.01
N GLU A 106 5.72 14.36 -0.67
CA GLU A 106 5.38 14.55 -2.08
C GLU A 106 6.51 15.33 -2.74
N ASP A 107 7.02 14.84 -3.85
CA ASP A 107 8.06 15.49 -4.62
C ASP A 107 7.84 15.23 -6.11
N ASP A 108 7.62 16.28 -6.87
CA ASP A 108 7.51 16.26 -8.32
C ASP A 108 8.82 16.66 -9.02
N PHE A 109 9.87 16.86 -8.24
CA PHE A 109 11.20 17.29 -8.67
C PHE A 109 11.25 18.65 -9.41
N SER A 110 10.19 19.44 -9.35
CA SER A 110 10.14 20.78 -9.97
C SER A 110 11.14 21.76 -9.36
N SER A 111 11.56 21.51 -8.11
CA SER A 111 12.60 22.28 -7.43
C SER A 111 13.99 22.09 -8.01
N GLY A 112 14.21 21.06 -8.83
CA GLY A 112 15.52 20.67 -9.34
C GLY A 112 16.42 19.99 -8.29
N THR A 113 15.89 19.69 -7.09
CA THR A 113 16.64 19.06 -6.02
C THR A 113 16.55 17.54 -6.12
N ALA A 114 17.70 16.88 -6.21
CA ALA A 114 17.75 15.42 -6.22
C ALA A 114 17.58 14.84 -4.81
N MET A 115 17.06 13.61 -4.72
CA MET A 115 17.06 12.83 -3.47
C MET A 115 18.46 12.76 -2.87
N MET A 116 18.55 12.69 -1.56
CA MET A 116 19.79 12.30 -0.89
C MET A 116 20.23 10.94 -1.38
N GLY A 117 21.49 10.63 -1.29
CA GLY A 117 21.94 9.33 -1.73
C GLY A 117 23.27 8.89 -1.15
N TRP A 118 23.44 7.60 -1.24
CA TRP A 118 24.61 6.88 -0.75
C TRP A 118 25.12 5.90 -1.79
N GLY A 119 26.38 5.53 -1.67
CA GLY A 119 27.04 4.63 -2.60
C GLY A 119 27.98 5.35 -3.57
N ASN A 120 29.07 4.66 -3.93
CA ASN A 120 30.21 5.27 -4.61
C ASN A 120 30.10 5.25 -6.14
N ASN A 121 29.20 4.44 -6.70
CA ASN A 121 29.15 4.20 -8.14
C ASN A 121 27.92 4.78 -8.83
N SER A 122 27.03 5.46 -8.08
CA SER A 122 25.78 5.97 -8.63
C SER A 122 25.77 7.49 -8.70
N THR A 123 25.13 8.00 -9.72
CA THR A 123 24.82 9.43 -9.85
C THR A 123 23.32 9.67 -9.65
N ARG A 124 22.98 10.85 -9.17
CA ARG A 124 21.62 11.31 -8.93
C ARG A 124 21.51 12.75 -9.41
N LEU A 125 20.60 12.97 -10.33
CA LEU A 125 20.39 14.27 -10.98
C LEU A 125 18.91 14.53 -11.12
N VAL A 126 18.51 15.79 -11.21
CA VAL A 126 17.18 16.16 -11.70
C VAL A 126 17.38 16.85 -13.05
N ILE A 127 16.73 16.31 -14.07
CA ILE A 127 16.77 16.80 -15.44
C ILE A 127 15.32 16.98 -15.91
N ASP A 128 14.97 18.18 -16.29
CA ASP A 128 13.62 18.51 -16.80
C ASP A 128 12.48 18.05 -15.86
N GLY A 129 12.66 18.20 -14.54
CA GLY A 129 11.69 17.78 -13.54
C GLY A 129 11.60 16.26 -13.33
N VAL A 130 12.60 15.52 -13.78
CA VAL A 130 12.68 14.06 -13.58
C VAL A 130 13.92 13.72 -12.76
N HIS A 131 13.73 13.00 -11.67
CA HIS A 131 14.86 12.46 -10.90
C HIS A 131 15.46 11.25 -11.62
N GLN A 132 16.70 11.36 -12.04
CA GLN A 132 17.47 10.29 -12.68
C GLN A 132 18.49 9.72 -11.70
N MET A 133 18.42 8.41 -11.50
CA MET A 133 19.44 7.62 -10.79
C MET A 133 20.16 6.75 -11.81
N THR A 134 21.49 6.74 -11.78
CA THR A 134 22.29 5.88 -12.66
C THR A 134 23.20 5.00 -11.83
N ASN A 135 23.18 3.70 -12.08
CA ASN A 135 24.09 2.72 -11.51
C ASN A 135 24.77 1.97 -12.67
N PRO A 136 26.04 2.26 -12.98
CA PRO A 136 26.69 1.74 -14.20
C PRO A 136 26.98 0.23 -14.16
N SER A 137 26.92 -0.40 -12.99
CA SER A 137 27.15 -1.84 -12.85
C SER A 137 26.46 -2.38 -11.60
N GLU A 138 26.08 -3.64 -11.63
CA GLU A 138 25.56 -4.30 -10.44
C GLU A 138 26.57 -4.31 -9.29
N VAL A 139 26.09 -3.92 -8.13
CA VAL A 139 26.79 -3.96 -6.84
C VAL A 139 25.84 -4.53 -5.79
N ASN A 140 26.20 -4.53 -4.50
CA ASN A 140 25.21 -4.88 -3.47
C ASN A 140 24.09 -3.84 -3.43
N SER A 141 22.88 -4.27 -3.06
CA SER A 141 21.69 -3.42 -3.10
C SER A 141 21.85 -2.08 -2.37
N TRP A 142 22.60 -2.09 -1.26
CA TRP A 142 22.86 -0.91 -0.42
C TRP A 142 24.04 -0.04 -0.90
N GLU A 143 24.79 -0.44 -1.91
CA GLU A 143 25.91 0.35 -2.45
C GLU A 143 25.49 1.39 -3.48
N ALA A 144 24.22 1.38 -3.89
CA ALA A 144 23.59 2.44 -4.66
C ALA A 144 22.18 2.71 -4.08
N GLN A 145 22.04 3.86 -3.43
CA GLN A 145 20.82 4.24 -2.73
C GLN A 145 20.45 5.69 -3.00
N ALA A 146 19.15 5.96 -3.01
CA ALA A 146 18.57 7.30 -2.96
C ALA A 146 17.42 7.33 -1.95
N GLY A 147 17.06 8.50 -1.42
CA GLY A 147 15.97 8.55 -0.46
C GLY A 147 15.74 9.90 0.16
N TYR A 148 14.82 9.91 1.12
CA TYR A 148 14.41 11.09 1.88
C TYR A 148 14.44 10.81 3.38
N ASP A 149 14.77 11.84 4.15
CA ASP A 149 14.48 11.88 5.58
C ASP A 149 13.13 12.56 5.82
N PHE A 150 12.31 11.98 6.68
CA PHE A 150 11.05 12.56 7.12
C PHE A 150 11.28 13.54 8.27
N SER A 151 10.44 14.55 8.36
CA SER A 151 10.47 15.54 9.45
C SER A 151 10.05 14.97 10.81
N ALA A 152 9.32 13.85 10.81
CA ALA A 152 8.88 13.13 11.99
C ALA A 152 8.95 11.63 11.76
N PRO A 153 9.09 10.81 12.82
CA PRO A 153 9.02 9.36 12.69
C PRO A 153 7.67 8.87 12.18
N LEU A 154 7.70 7.82 11.37
CA LEU A 154 6.51 7.06 11.00
C LEU A 154 5.94 6.34 12.22
N THR A 155 4.64 6.11 12.21
CA THR A 155 3.94 5.38 13.28
C THR A 155 4.16 3.88 13.10
N GLU A 156 4.68 3.22 14.12
CA GLU A 156 4.81 1.77 14.16
C GLU A 156 3.44 1.09 14.02
N GLY A 157 3.39 0.01 13.25
CA GLY A 157 2.16 -0.75 12.97
C GLY A 157 1.27 -0.15 11.88
N THR A 158 1.58 1.07 11.42
CA THR A 158 0.81 1.72 10.35
C THR A 158 1.28 1.24 8.98
N THR A 159 0.31 0.97 8.09
CA THR A 159 0.57 0.69 6.68
C THR A 159 0.74 2.00 5.92
N TYR A 160 1.77 2.07 5.12
CA TYR A 160 2.05 3.19 4.22
C TYR A 160 2.08 2.70 2.78
N PHE A 161 1.68 3.56 1.87
CA PHE A 161 1.84 3.32 0.45
C PHE A 161 2.91 4.24 -0.14
N LEU A 162 3.57 3.75 -1.17
CA LEU A 162 4.51 4.47 -1.99
C LEU A 162 3.99 4.45 -3.41
N LYS A 163 3.65 5.62 -3.95
CA LYS A 163 3.16 5.79 -5.31
C LYS A 163 4.16 6.61 -6.10
N MET A 164 4.51 6.15 -7.30
CA MET A 164 5.43 6.86 -8.16
C MET A 164 5.20 6.52 -9.63
N LYS A 165 5.68 7.39 -10.52
CA LYS A 165 5.94 7.04 -11.92
C LYS A 165 7.40 6.70 -12.08
N ILE A 166 7.68 5.57 -12.70
CA ILE A 166 9.04 5.07 -12.85
C ILE A 166 9.23 4.44 -14.23
N LYS A 167 10.44 4.57 -14.79
CA LYS A 167 10.93 3.78 -15.92
C LYS A 167 12.44 3.58 -15.79
N GLY A 168 12.99 2.68 -16.54
CA GLY A 168 14.43 2.46 -16.63
C GLY A 168 14.95 2.41 -18.06
N SER A 169 16.25 2.41 -18.21
CA SER A 169 16.91 2.17 -19.49
C SER A 169 16.83 0.69 -19.92
N VAL A 170 16.67 -0.19 -18.93
CA VAL A 170 16.46 -1.64 -19.10
C VAL A 170 15.37 -2.11 -18.15
N ALA A 171 14.75 -3.24 -18.43
CA ALA A 171 13.80 -3.86 -17.51
C ALA A 171 14.54 -4.47 -16.31
N GLY A 172 13.91 -4.42 -15.13
CA GLY A 172 14.48 -4.94 -13.90
C GLY A 172 13.61 -4.65 -12.68
N SER A 173 14.24 -4.50 -11.53
CA SER A 173 13.54 -4.09 -10.31
C SER A 173 14.48 -3.42 -9.33
N ILE A 174 13.89 -2.63 -8.42
CA ILE A 174 14.58 -2.04 -7.26
C ILE A 174 13.83 -2.37 -5.98
N GLY A 175 14.49 -2.19 -4.84
CA GLY A 175 13.87 -2.29 -3.52
C GLY A 175 13.62 -0.91 -2.92
N ALA A 176 12.68 -0.85 -1.97
CA ALA A 176 12.55 0.30 -1.08
C ALA A 176 12.37 -0.20 0.36
N VAL A 177 12.78 0.62 1.33
CA VAL A 177 12.74 0.27 2.75
C VAL A 177 12.56 1.52 3.61
N PHE A 178 11.75 1.43 4.64
CA PHE A 178 11.80 2.38 5.74
C PHE A 178 13.00 2.07 6.62
N GLN A 179 13.68 3.10 7.09
CA GLN A 179 14.89 2.93 7.88
C GLN A 179 14.90 3.87 9.09
N LYS A 180 15.44 3.36 10.18
CA LYS A 180 15.97 4.16 11.28
C LYS A 180 17.40 4.55 10.92
N PRO A 181 17.71 5.85 10.73
CA PRO A 181 19.05 6.27 10.31
C PRO A 181 20.14 5.89 11.29
N ASP A 182 19.86 5.96 12.59
CA ASP A 182 20.78 5.49 13.61
C ASP A 182 20.83 3.95 13.61
N GLY A 183 22.02 3.42 13.35
CA GLY A 183 22.26 1.98 13.22
C GLY A 183 21.74 1.34 11.93
N PHE A 184 21.15 2.10 10.99
CA PHE A 184 20.68 1.66 9.67
C PHE A 184 19.66 0.52 9.70
N ALA A 185 18.92 0.39 10.79
CA ALA A 185 17.94 -0.69 10.93
C ALA A 185 16.75 -0.51 10.00
N GLY A 186 16.39 -1.55 9.24
CA GLY A 186 15.16 -1.60 8.44
C GLY A 186 13.92 -1.54 9.34
N ARG A 187 12.89 -0.85 8.86
CA ARG A 187 11.61 -0.62 9.56
C ARG A 187 10.40 -0.89 8.68
N GLY A 188 10.56 -1.71 7.68
CA GLY A 188 9.53 -2.13 6.73
C GLY A 188 10.07 -2.14 5.31
N ASP A 189 10.16 -3.33 4.73
CA ASP A 189 10.56 -3.53 3.35
C ASP A 189 9.31 -3.47 2.45
N PHE A 190 9.38 -2.70 1.38
CA PHE A 190 8.38 -2.74 0.34
C PHE A 190 8.57 -3.97 -0.55
N PRO A 191 7.51 -4.48 -1.20
CA PRO A 191 7.66 -5.43 -2.29
C PRO A 191 8.62 -4.91 -3.36
N SER A 192 9.21 -5.83 -4.11
CA SER A 192 10.08 -5.46 -5.24
C SER A 192 9.33 -4.57 -6.23
N ILE A 193 9.92 -3.43 -6.56
CA ILE A 193 9.35 -2.43 -7.46
C ILE A 193 9.81 -2.78 -8.88
N PRO A 194 8.91 -3.19 -9.78
CA PRO A 194 9.27 -3.51 -11.14
C PRO A 194 9.65 -2.25 -11.92
N ILE A 195 10.57 -2.39 -12.87
CA ILE A 195 10.99 -1.33 -13.78
C ILE A 195 10.85 -1.86 -15.20
N THR A 196 10.18 -1.09 -16.05
CA THR A 196 10.11 -1.31 -17.50
C THR A 196 10.81 -0.18 -18.24
N THR A 197 10.93 -0.27 -19.55
CA THR A 197 11.50 0.81 -20.38
C THR A 197 10.50 1.93 -20.69
N GLU A 198 9.24 1.71 -20.36
CA GLU A 198 8.17 2.69 -20.49
C GLU A 198 7.81 3.27 -19.13
N TRP A 199 7.18 4.46 -19.11
CA TRP A 199 6.68 5.03 -17.88
C TRP A 199 5.51 4.23 -17.34
N GLU A 200 5.68 3.71 -16.11
CA GLU A 200 4.64 3.02 -15.36
C GLU A 200 4.32 3.75 -14.07
N GLU A 201 3.06 3.76 -13.70
CA GLU A 201 2.64 4.16 -12.37
C GLU A 201 2.64 2.92 -11.47
N VAL A 202 3.40 2.98 -10.40
CA VAL A 202 3.55 1.88 -9.45
C VAL A 202 3.09 2.33 -8.08
N THR A 203 2.30 1.49 -7.43
CA THR A 203 1.91 1.65 -6.03
C THR A 203 2.28 0.38 -5.26
N VAL A 204 3.05 0.53 -4.20
CA VAL A 204 3.45 -0.56 -3.30
C VAL A 204 3.21 -0.17 -1.85
N PHE A 205 2.99 -1.15 -0.99
CA PHE A 205 2.61 -0.96 0.40
C PHE A 205 3.58 -1.68 1.33
N THR A 206 3.79 -1.11 2.51
CA THR A 206 4.49 -1.79 3.60
C THR A 206 4.01 -1.29 4.96
N ASN A 207 4.17 -2.12 5.98
CA ASN A 207 3.95 -1.73 7.36
C ASN A 207 5.25 -1.16 7.95
N CYS A 208 5.13 -0.07 8.71
CA CYS A 208 6.22 0.35 9.58
C CYS A 208 6.33 -0.63 10.76
N THR A 209 7.44 -1.36 10.86
CA THR A 209 7.63 -2.48 11.80
C THR A 209 8.46 -2.13 13.03
N GLY A 210 8.68 -0.87 13.31
CA GLY A 210 9.45 -0.45 14.49
C GLY A 210 9.56 1.05 14.64
N ASP A 211 10.13 1.45 15.77
CA ASP A 211 10.30 2.83 16.18
C ASP A 211 11.28 3.63 15.31
N ALA A 212 11.15 4.95 15.37
CA ALA A 212 12.09 5.91 14.81
C ALA A 212 12.41 5.71 13.31
N ALA A 213 11.45 5.18 12.54
CA ALA A 213 11.53 5.15 11.08
C ALA A 213 11.37 6.57 10.53
N THR A 214 12.48 7.23 10.23
CA THR A 214 12.50 8.62 9.74
C THR A 214 13.08 8.75 8.34
N ARG A 215 13.24 7.63 7.63
CA ARG A 215 13.84 7.62 6.29
C ARG A 215 13.15 6.61 5.40
N ILE A 216 12.99 6.95 4.13
CA ILE A 216 12.76 6.00 3.05
C ILE A 216 13.98 5.93 2.16
N LEU A 217 14.41 4.71 1.82
CA LEU A 217 15.51 4.44 0.88
C LEU A 217 15.03 3.61 -0.29
N PHE A 218 15.48 3.97 -1.46
CA PHE A 218 15.44 3.16 -2.67
C PHE A 218 16.79 2.48 -2.86
N ASN A 219 16.79 1.16 -2.92
CA ASN A 219 17.97 0.32 -3.08
C ASN A 219 18.05 -0.15 -4.52
N TYR A 220 18.95 0.40 -5.32
CA TYR A 220 19.06 0.08 -6.74
C TYR A 220 20.44 -0.47 -7.15
N GLY A 221 21.26 -0.90 -6.19
CA GLY A 221 22.57 -1.47 -6.49
C GLY A 221 22.54 -2.74 -7.34
N LYS A 222 21.43 -3.49 -7.31
CA LYS A 222 21.23 -4.66 -8.18
C LYS A 222 20.66 -4.33 -9.56
N TYR A 223 20.29 -3.09 -9.79
CA TYR A 223 19.82 -2.60 -11.07
C TYR A 223 20.96 -1.83 -11.75
N ALA A 224 21.40 -2.32 -12.89
CA ALA A 224 22.42 -1.65 -13.73
C ALA A 224 21.71 -0.93 -14.88
N GLY A 225 21.65 0.41 -14.81
CA GLY A 225 20.91 1.21 -15.78
C GLY A 225 21.03 2.72 -15.56
#